data_30902ce066b7eec6f6d70c56f548f130
#
_entry.id   30902ce066b7eec6f6d70c56f548f130
#
_cell.length_a   1.000
_cell.length_b   1.000
_cell.length_c   1.000
_cell.angle_alpha   90.00
_cell.angle_beta   90.00
_cell.angle_gamma   90.00
#
_symmetry.space_group_name_H-M   'P 1'
#
loop_
_entity.id
_entity.type
_entity.pdbx_description
1 polymer ?
#
loop_
_entity_poly.entity_id
_entity_poly.type
_entity_poly.pdbx_seq_one_letter_code
_entity_poly.pdbx_strand_id
1 'polypeptide(L)'
;MLLATFVPLASPALAEGETVQGVLEKVDGEERSPVEGAVIKVFLGEAQVGEGTSGPDGEFSIPVPGAETYRVQIDAESLPSGVGLTDPERNELPNVRVREGQEKTVRFQLGPGRIIEVNWYERVGELVVLGLKLGAIIALSAVGLSLIFGVTGLVNFAHGELMTLGAVVTWFLNASLGWHLVLAAIPGVLIIALFGGAQERWLWRPLRTRRTGNIAMIVVAIGLSLLLRYGFILVPYGGQPQPYQQYAVQSTVEILGLSVVPKNLVIIGAAVVILTGIGLMLLRTQLGTAMRAVADNVDLARSSGIDVNRVVMATWILGAGLAALGGVFFGVSEIVEWEMGFKLLLLVFSGVVLGGLGTAFGAMLGGFIIGLMVELSTLVLPVEFKNVVALAALVVMLLFRPQGLLGRKERIG
;
A
#
# COMPACT_ATOMS: atom_id res chain seq x y z
N MET A 1 60.26 52.47 11.11
CA MET A 1 60.11 51.50 12.20
C MET A 1 58.63 51.34 12.43
N LEU A 2 58.02 50.42 11.67
CA LEU A 2 56.59 50.12 11.73
C LEU A 2 56.43 48.79 12.47
N LEU A 3 55.82 48.88 13.65
CA LEU A 3 55.42 47.70 14.43
C LEU A 3 54.15 47.03 13.77
N ALA A 4 54.31 45.83 13.25
CA ALA A 4 53.21 44.98 12.87
C ALA A 4 52.67 44.31 14.12
N THR A 5 51.46 44.68 14.53
CA THR A 5 50.71 43.98 15.58
C THR A 5 50.10 42.71 14.98
N PHE A 6 50.58 41.57 15.42
CA PHE A 6 49.99 40.27 15.18
C PHE A 6 48.71 40.12 16.02
N VAL A 7 47.56 40.09 15.37
CA VAL A 7 46.29 39.68 16.00
C VAL A 7 46.18 38.18 15.85
N PRO A 8 46.14 37.42 16.95
CA PRO A 8 45.85 35.98 16.84
C PRO A 8 44.39 35.79 16.44
N LEU A 9 44.16 35.09 15.33
CA LEU A 9 42.85 34.54 15.00
C LEU A 9 42.47 33.57 16.12
N ALA A 10 41.48 33.97 16.92
CA ALA A 10 40.86 33.09 17.88
C ALA A 10 40.14 31.96 17.12
N SER A 11 40.56 30.74 17.35
CA SER A 11 39.77 29.56 16.98
C SER A 11 38.40 29.67 17.66
N PRO A 12 37.29 29.39 16.96
CA PRO A 12 35.98 29.36 17.60
C PRO A 12 36.02 28.31 18.71
N ALA A 13 35.74 28.75 19.94
CA ALA A 13 35.52 27.85 21.07
C ALA A 13 34.33 26.97 20.70
N LEU A 14 34.56 25.64 20.67
CA LEU A 14 33.51 24.66 20.58
C LEU A 14 32.60 24.83 21.80
N ALA A 15 31.35 25.17 21.58
CA ALA A 15 30.34 25.18 22.62
C ALA A 15 30.17 23.73 23.11
N GLU A 16 30.37 23.48 24.41
CA GLU A 16 30.07 22.24 25.05
C GLU A 16 28.55 22.06 25.04
N GLY A 17 28.00 21.10 24.25
CA GLY A 17 26.60 20.75 24.43
C GLY A 17 25.88 19.98 23.33
N GLU A 18 26.08 20.27 22.07
CA GLU A 18 25.36 19.60 21.01
C GLU A 18 26.24 18.61 20.24
N THR A 19 25.81 17.37 20.18
CA THR A 19 26.54 16.33 19.45
C THR A 19 25.61 15.47 18.58
N VAL A 20 26.12 15.06 17.43
CA VAL A 20 25.54 13.97 16.62
C VAL A 20 26.36 12.72 16.89
N GLN A 21 25.72 11.71 17.44
CA GLN A 21 26.37 10.45 17.80
C GLN A 21 25.64 9.25 17.21
N GLY A 22 26.27 8.10 17.22
CA GLY A 22 25.66 6.85 16.79
C GLY A 22 26.58 5.66 16.93
N VAL A 23 26.02 4.50 16.66
CA VAL A 23 26.77 3.24 16.61
C VAL A 23 26.60 2.65 15.22
N LEU A 24 27.71 2.35 14.57
CA LEU A 24 27.76 1.66 13.30
C LEU A 24 27.92 0.17 13.52
N GLU A 25 26.87 -0.56 13.22
CA GLU A 25 26.86 -2.03 13.30
C GLU A 25 26.58 -2.65 11.94
N LYS A 26 27.40 -3.58 11.53
CA LYS A 26 27.11 -4.48 10.41
C LYS A 26 26.13 -5.54 10.89
N VAL A 27 25.00 -5.66 10.21
CA VAL A 27 23.98 -6.68 10.47
C VAL A 27 24.08 -7.74 9.38
N ASP A 28 24.39 -8.98 9.76
CA ASP A 28 24.47 -10.14 8.87
C ASP A 28 23.58 -11.25 9.44
N GLY A 29 22.31 -11.28 9.03
CA GLY A 29 21.29 -12.13 9.64
C GLY A 29 20.98 -11.74 11.08
N GLU A 30 21.29 -12.62 12.06
CA GLU A 30 21.14 -12.34 13.50
C GLU A 30 22.43 -11.81 14.15
N GLU A 31 23.56 -11.88 13.46
CA GLU A 31 24.84 -11.39 13.96
C GLU A 31 25.00 -9.89 13.75
N ARG A 32 25.45 -9.21 14.81
CA ARG A 32 25.81 -7.79 14.77
C ARG A 32 27.29 -7.64 15.13
N SER A 33 28.02 -6.93 14.30
CA SER A 33 29.43 -6.64 14.54
C SER A 33 29.68 -5.14 14.38
N PRO A 34 30.45 -4.52 15.29
CA PRO A 34 30.78 -3.09 15.19
C PRO A 34 31.63 -2.81 13.95
N VAL A 35 31.47 -1.62 13.39
CA VAL A 35 32.20 -1.17 12.20
C VAL A 35 33.14 -0.03 12.60
N GLU A 36 34.43 -0.34 12.61
CA GLU A 36 35.51 0.60 12.92
C GLU A 36 35.99 1.31 11.66
N GLY A 37 36.42 2.57 11.78
CA GLY A 37 37.11 3.31 10.73
C GLY A 37 36.23 3.97 9.67
N ALA A 38 34.91 3.89 9.79
CA ALA A 38 34.00 4.57 8.88
C ALA A 38 33.95 6.07 9.16
N VAL A 39 34.02 6.91 8.11
CA VAL A 39 34.00 8.37 8.21
C VAL A 39 32.58 8.89 8.05
N ILE A 40 32.17 9.73 9.00
CA ILE A 40 30.86 10.38 9.03
C ILE A 40 31.05 11.89 8.91
N LYS A 41 30.34 12.54 8.01
CA LYS A 41 30.39 13.98 7.75
C LYS A 41 29.06 14.61 8.12
N VAL A 42 29.10 15.77 8.77
CA VAL A 42 27.92 16.54 9.16
C VAL A 42 27.92 17.87 8.43
N PHE A 43 26.79 18.21 7.79
CA PHE A 43 26.64 19.42 7.00
C PHE A 43 25.52 20.30 7.56
N LEU A 44 25.72 21.61 7.54
CA LEU A 44 24.68 22.62 7.73
C LEU A 44 24.45 23.34 6.38
N GLY A 45 23.34 23.00 5.71
CA GLY A 45 23.17 23.38 4.32
C GLY A 45 24.20 22.68 3.41
N GLU A 46 25.04 23.46 2.74
CA GLU A 46 26.14 22.96 1.91
C GLU A 46 27.50 22.95 2.62
N ALA A 47 27.62 23.59 3.79
CA ALA A 47 28.87 23.68 4.53
C ALA A 47 29.07 22.46 5.43
N GLN A 48 30.24 21.80 5.31
CA GLN A 48 30.63 20.74 6.25
C GLN A 48 31.03 21.40 7.59
N VAL A 49 30.33 21.03 8.67
CA VAL A 49 30.51 21.61 10.01
C VAL A 49 31.13 20.63 11.01
N GLY A 50 31.18 19.35 10.66
CA GLY A 50 31.80 18.34 11.49
C GLY A 50 32.17 17.09 10.70
N GLU A 51 33.17 16.36 11.21
CA GLU A 51 33.60 15.06 10.69
C GLU A 51 34.07 14.18 11.87
N GLY A 52 33.79 12.91 11.82
CA GLY A 52 34.20 11.94 12.82
C GLY A 52 34.39 10.57 12.23
N THR A 53 35.18 9.74 12.90
CA THR A 53 35.44 8.36 12.49
C THR A 53 34.91 7.42 13.58
N SER A 54 34.31 6.31 13.19
CA SER A 54 33.84 5.28 14.15
C SER A 54 35.01 4.55 14.82
N GLY A 55 34.90 4.37 16.14
CA GLY A 55 35.86 3.65 16.96
C GLY A 55 35.73 2.13 16.88
N PRO A 56 36.54 1.38 17.68
CA PRO A 56 36.53 -0.08 17.69
C PRO A 56 35.17 -0.71 18.05
N ASP A 57 34.37 0.01 18.84
CA ASP A 57 33.02 -0.41 19.24
C ASP A 57 31.94 0.06 18.26
N GLY A 58 32.37 0.66 17.12
CA GLY A 58 31.49 1.24 16.12
C GLY A 58 30.87 2.60 16.51
N GLU A 59 31.19 3.13 17.69
CA GLU A 59 30.65 4.39 18.18
C GLU A 59 31.33 5.59 17.52
N PHE A 60 30.55 6.62 17.26
CA PHE A 60 31.06 7.92 16.84
C PHE A 60 30.29 9.05 17.54
N SER A 61 30.98 10.17 17.76
CA SER A 61 30.40 11.38 18.34
C SER A 61 31.03 12.60 17.66
N ILE A 62 30.21 13.44 17.07
CA ILE A 62 30.64 14.61 16.29
C ILE A 62 30.00 15.83 16.92
N PRO A 63 30.79 16.77 17.51
CA PRO A 63 30.26 18.02 18.02
C PRO A 63 29.76 18.89 16.87
N VAL A 64 28.62 19.55 17.08
CA VAL A 64 28.00 20.44 16.10
C VAL A 64 27.83 21.86 16.69
N PRO A 65 27.84 22.92 15.86
CA PRO A 65 27.93 24.31 16.34
C PRO A 65 26.65 24.86 17.01
N GLY A 66 25.55 24.11 17.05
CA GLY A 66 24.30 24.57 17.69
C GLY A 66 23.07 23.74 17.40
N ALA A 67 21.93 24.19 17.91
CA ALA A 67 20.63 23.55 17.78
C ALA A 67 19.99 23.85 16.41
N GLU A 68 20.41 23.12 15.37
CA GLU A 68 20.02 23.33 13.99
C GLU A 68 19.56 22.00 13.35
N THR A 69 19.22 22.07 12.07
CA THR A 69 18.90 20.87 11.27
C THR A 69 20.07 20.56 10.36
N TYR A 70 20.66 19.40 10.56
CA TYR A 70 21.86 18.94 9.87
C TYR A 70 21.53 17.85 8.85
N ARG A 71 22.41 17.71 7.87
CA ARG A 71 22.50 16.58 6.98
C ARG A 71 23.72 15.75 7.41
N VAL A 72 23.50 14.49 7.74
CA VAL A 72 24.57 13.57 8.17
C VAL A 72 24.81 12.55 7.07
N GLN A 73 26.04 12.45 6.61
CA GLN A 73 26.43 11.57 5.51
C GLN A 73 27.53 10.63 5.98
N ILE A 74 27.41 9.35 5.61
CA ILE A 74 28.48 8.37 5.76
C ILE A 74 29.26 8.28 4.45
N ASP A 75 30.58 8.29 4.55
CA ASP A 75 31.47 8.12 3.40
C ASP A 75 31.57 6.64 3.06
N ALA A 76 30.90 6.22 1.97
CA ALA A 76 30.86 4.83 1.57
C ALA A 76 32.24 4.25 1.19
N GLU A 77 33.18 5.11 0.75
CA GLU A 77 34.54 4.69 0.40
C GLU A 77 35.41 4.42 1.64
N SER A 78 35.03 4.97 2.79
CA SER A 78 35.72 4.76 4.07
C SER A 78 35.34 3.44 4.76
N LEU A 79 34.30 2.76 4.30
CA LEU A 79 33.82 1.53 4.91
C LEU A 79 34.86 0.38 4.76
N PRO A 80 35.08 -0.41 5.82
CA PRO A 80 36.00 -1.56 5.75
C PRO A 80 35.58 -2.59 4.72
N SER A 81 36.54 -3.35 4.19
CA SER A 81 36.28 -4.44 3.25
C SER A 81 35.28 -5.47 3.82
N GLY A 82 34.21 -5.73 3.09
CA GLY A 82 33.13 -6.62 3.51
C GLY A 82 32.01 -5.95 4.33
N VAL A 83 32.01 -4.61 4.41
CA VAL A 83 30.92 -3.79 4.96
C VAL A 83 30.43 -2.84 3.88
N GLY A 84 29.12 -2.71 3.72
CA GLY A 84 28.51 -1.78 2.79
C GLY A 84 27.19 -1.25 3.33
N LEU A 85 26.67 -0.21 2.71
CA LEU A 85 25.31 0.26 2.98
C LEU A 85 24.30 -0.76 2.44
N THR A 86 23.31 -1.12 3.26
CA THR A 86 22.22 -2.00 2.84
C THR A 86 21.42 -1.36 1.67
N ASP A 87 21.36 -0.04 1.63
CA ASP A 87 20.78 0.75 0.53
C ASP A 87 21.82 1.81 0.12
N PRO A 88 22.45 1.68 -1.05
CA PRO A 88 23.46 2.62 -1.52
C PRO A 88 22.98 4.06 -1.69
N GLU A 89 21.67 4.26 -1.91
CA GLU A 89 21.06 5.59 -2.04
C GLU A 89 20.84 6.27 -0.67
N ARG A 90 20.96 5.52 0.43
CA ARG A 90 20.80 6.03 1.81
C ARG A 90 22.12 6.26 2.53
N ASN A 91 23.08 6.80 1.82
CA ASN A 91 24.35 7.22 2.40
C ASN A 91 24.24 8.55 3.19
N GLU A 92 23.08 9.23 3.11
CA GLU A 92 22.81 10.47 3.84
C GLU A 92 21.47 10.44 4.57
N LEU A 93 21.45 11.11 5.72
CA LEU A 93 20.26 11.34 6.53
C LEU A 93 19.94 12.83 6.46
N PRO A 94 19.03 13.27 5.60
CA PRO A 94 18.58 14.65 5.56
C PRO A 94 17.71 14.97 6.78
N ASN A 95 17.72 16.23 7.24
CA ASN A 95 16.83 16.73 8.28
C ASN A 95 17.05 16.12 9.69
N VAL A 96 18.29 15.87 10.09
CA VAL A 96 18.65 15.49 11.46
C VAL A 96 18.57 16.73 12.35
N ARG A 97 17.48 16.89 13.09
CA ARG A 97 17.26 18.04 13.98
C ARG A 97 17.91 17.78 15.34
N VAL A 98 18.88 18.62 15.70
CA VAL A 98 19.51 18.66 17.02
C VAL A 98 18.85 19.79 17.82
N ARG A 99 18.55 19.55 19.10
CA ARG A 99 17.99 20.55 20.02
C ARG A 99 19.07 20.99 21.00
N GLU A 100 18.86 22.15 21.62
CA GLU A 100 19.75 22.72 22.61
C GLU A 100 20.08 21.73 23.74
N GLY A 101 21.37 21.47 23.98
CA GLY A 101 21.85 20.51 24.98
C GLY A 101 21.54 19.04 24.68
N GLN A 102 21.21 18.68 23.44
CA GLN A 102 20.82 17.32 23.08
C GLN A 102 21.92 16.57 22.31
N GLU A 103 22.22 15.36 22.76
CA GLU A 103 22.94 14.34 21.99
C GLU A 103 21.97 13.64 21.03
N LYS A 104 22.14 13.87 19.72
CA LYS A 104 21.26 13.26 18.71
C LYS A 104 21.84 11.99 18.16
N THR A 105 21.20 10.85 18.46
CA THR A 105 21.60 9.54 17.93
C THR A 105 21.08 9.37 16.50
N VAL A 106 21.97 8.99 15.59
CA VAL A 106 21.66 8.61 14.20
C VAL A 106 22.13 7.18 13.94
N ARG A 107 21.48 6.47 13.00
CA ARG A 107 21.82 5.10 12.64
C ARG A 107 21.88 4.94 11.14
N PHE A 108 22.93 4.31 10.65
CA PHE A 108 23.05 3.85 9.28
C PHE A 108 22.86 2.33 9.23
N GLN A 109 22.14 1.85 8.23
CA GLN A 109 21.95 0.43 8.04
C GLN A 109 23.12 -0.12 7.22
N LEU A 110 24.05 -0.79 7.91
CA LEU A 110 25.19 -1.44 7.30
C LEU A 110 24.96 -2.96 7.25
N GLY A 111 25.37 -3.56 6.16
CA GLY A 111 25.30 -4.99 5.94
C GLY A 111 26.61 -5.54 5.38
N PRO A 112 26.67 -6.85 5.06
CA PRO A 112 27.82 -7.40 4.35
C PRO A 112 28.00 -6.62 3.05
N GLY A 113 29.21 -6.11 2.82
CA GLY A 113 29.58 -5.25 1.68
C GLY A 113 29.60 -6.03 0.36
N ARG A 114 28.57 -6.77 0.11
CA ARG A 114 28.18 -7.09 -1.25
C ARG A 114 27.58 -5.81 -1.80
N ILE A 115 28.26 -5.16 -2.76
CA ILE A 115 27.55 -4.49 -3.83
C ILE A 115 26.68 -5.61 -4.40
N ILE A 116 25.44 -5.69 -3.96
CA ILE A 116 24.43 -6.45 -4.67
C ILE A 116 24.26 -5.59 -5.93
N GLU A 117 25.08 -5.90 -6.97
CA GLU A 117 24.63 -5.62 -8.33
C GLU A 117 23.33 -6.40 -8.45
N VAL A 118 22.22 -5.76 -8.05
CA VAL A 118 20.89 -6.34 -8.25
C VAL A 118 20.77 -6.43 -9.76
N ASN A 119 20.97 -7.66 -10.23
CA ASN A 119 20.92 -7.94 -11.64
C ASN A 119 19.56 -7.43 -12.11
N TRP A 120 19.54 -6.60 -13.13
CA TRP A 120 18.28 -5.94 -13.53
C TRP A 120 17.15 -6.96 -13.74
N TYR A 121 17.48 -8.20 -14.11
CA TYR A 121 16.52 -9.30 -14.23
C TYR A 121 15.92 -9.70 -12.89
N GLU A 122 16.71 -9.70 -11.81
CA GLU A 122 16.25 -9.98 -10.45
C GLU A 122 15.31 -8.87 -10.00
N ARG A 123 15.70 -7.62 -10.17
CA ARG A 123 14.86 -6.45 -9.87
C ARG A 123 13.54 -6.46 -10.63
N VAL A 124 13.55 -6.74 -11.93
CA VAL A 124 12.32 -6.89 -12.72
C VAL A 124 11.47 -8.05 -12.22
N GLY A 125 12.09 -9.20 -11.93
CA GLY A 125 11.39 -10.37 -11.40
C GLY A 125 10.70 -10.09 -10.06
N GLU A 126 11.38 -9.44 -9.13
CA GLU A 126 10.82 -9.03 -7.85
C GLU A 126 9.65 -8.05 -8.03
N LEU A 127 9.79 -7.05 -8.90
CA LEU A 127 8.73 -6.09 -9.20
C LEU A 127 7.53 -6.76 -9.88
N VAL A 128 7.73 -7.79 -10.70
CA VAL A 128 6.63 -8.60 -11.25
C VAL A 128 5.88 -9.32 -10.14
N VAL A 129 6.58 -9.92 -9.17
CA VAL A 129 5.93 -10.58 -8.02
C VAL A 129 5.15 -9.57 -7.18
N LEU A 130 5.73 -8.39 -6.90
CA LEU A 130 5.06 -7.32 -6.19
C LEU A 130 3.85 -6.78 -6.98
N GLY A 131 3.99 -6.62 -8.29
CA GLY A 131 2.92 -6.22 -9.19
C GLY A 131 1.78 -7.22 -9.28
N LEU A 132 2.09 -8.51 -9.30
CA LEU A 132 1.09 -9.58 -9.22
C LEU A 132 0.37 -9.59 -7.86
N LYS A 133 1.09 -9.40 -6.76
CA LYS A 133 0.50 -9.25 -5.42
C LYS A 133 -0.46 -8.06 -5.35
N LEU A 134 0.00 -6.87 -5.74
CA LEU A 134 -0.83 -5.66 -5.75
C LEU A 134 -2.01 -5.83 -6.72
N GLY A 135 -1.76 -6.37 -7.90
CA GLY A 135 -2.78 -6.67 -8.90
C GLY A 135 -3.84 -7.65 -8.41
N ALA A 136 -3.46 -8.66 -7.64
CA ALA A 136 -4.37 -9.61 -7.02
C ALA A 136 -5.29 -8.93 -5.97
N ILE A 137 -4.75 -8.05 -5.15
CA ILE A 137 -5.50 -7.25 -4.17
C ILE A 137 -6.49 -6.32 -4.88
N ILE A 138 -6.02 -5.61 -5.91
CA ILE A 138 -6.86 -4.73 -6.73
C ILE A 138 -7.95 -5.55 -7.44
N ALA A 139 -7.61 -6.69 -8.04
CA ALA A 139 -8.54 -7.52 -8.78
C ALA A 139 -9.69 -8.05 -7.91
N LEU A 140 -9.41 -8.51 -6.67
CA LEU A 140 -10.45 -8.93 -5.73
C LEU A 140 -11.47 -7.81 -5.49
N SER A 141 -10.99 -6.63 -5.14
CA SER A 141 -11.83 -5.46 -4.88
C SER A 141 -12.53 -4.95 -6.13
N ALA A 142 -11.82 -4.93 -7.27
CA ALA A 142 -12.35 -4.51 -8.57
C ALA A 142 -13.49 -5.41 -9.05
N VAL A 143 -13.37 -6.72 -8.86
CA VAL A 143 -14.47 -7.66 -9.16
C VAL A 143 -15.67 -7.37 -8.27
N GLY A 144 -15.47 -7.16 -6.96
CA GLY A 144 -16.54 -6.78 -6.05
C GLY A 144 -17.28 -5.52 -6.49
N LEU A 145 -16.53 -4.47 -6.83
CA LEU A 145 -17.09 -3.21 -7.33
C LEU A 145 -17.81 -3.40 -8.67
N SER A 146 -17.20 -4.15 -9.59
CA SER A 146 -17.74 -4.41 -10.93
C SER A 146 -19.03 -5.23 -10.89
N LEU A 147 -19.15 -6.19 -9.98
CA LEU A 147 -20.38 -6.96 -9.76
C LEU A 147 -21.51 -6.05 -9.27
N ILE A 148 -21.26 -5.21 -8.27
CA ILE A 148 -22.26 -4.26 -7.74
C ILE A 148 -22.70 -3.31 -8.86
N PHE A 149 -21.74 -2.71 -9.58
CA PHE A 149 -22.05 -1.80 -10.67
C PHE A 149 -22.83 -2.49 -11.80
N GLY A 150 -22.40 -3.67 -12.23
CA GLY A 150 -23.06 -4.40 -13.33
C GLY A 150 -24.53 -4.71 -13.07
N VAL A 151 -24.89 -5.04 -11.82
CA VAL A 151 -26.26 -5.39 -11.43
C VAL A 151 -27.12 -4.18 -11.07
N THR A 152 -26.50 -3.10 -10.53
CA THR A 152 -27.25 -1.95 -9.97
C THR A 152 -27.08 -0.66 -10.76
N GLY A 153 -26.07 -0.53 -11.60
CA GLY A 153 -25.65 0.72 -12.24
C GLY A 153 -25.06 1.75 -11.26
N LEU A 154 -24.84 1.37 -9.98
CA LEU A 154 -24.35 2.27 -8.94
C LEU A 154 -22.82 2.24 -8.87
N VAL A 155 -22.20 3.41 -9.03
CA VAL A 155 -20.79 3.61 -8.68
C VAL A 155 -20.68 3.85 -7.17
N ASN A 156 -20.24 2.85 -6.44
CA ASN A 156 -20.13 2.93 -4.98
C ASN A 156 -18.77 3.48 -4.54
N PHE A 157 -18.70 4.77 -4.23
CA PHE A 157 -17.48 5.39 -3.68
C PHE A 157 -17.13 4.93 -2.26
N ALA A 158 -18.10 4.39 -1.51
CA ALA A 158 -17.83 3.80 -0.20
C ALA A 158 -17.24 2.38 -0.28
N HIS A 159 -16.95 1.86 -1.49
CA HIS A 159 -16.37 0.53 -1.67
C HIS A 159 -14.97 0.40 -1.05
N GLY A 160 -14.17 1.46 -1.13
CA GLY A 160 -12.86 1.51 -0.45
C GLY A 160 -12.98 1.36 1.07
N GLU A 161 -14.01 1.95 1.66
CA GLU A 161 -14.23 1.86 3.11
C GLU A 161 -14.64 0.45 3.55
N LEU A 162 -15.24 -0.36 2.66
CA LEU A 162 -15.47 -1.79 2.92
C LEU A 162 -14.14 -2.56 3.00
N MET A 163 -13.14 -2.14 2.22
CA MET A 163 -11.78 -2.69 2.31
C MET A 163 -11.15 -2.35 3.66
N THR A 164 -11.20 -1.07 4.06
CA THR A 164 -10.70 -0.62 5.38
C THR A 164 -11.43 -1.34 6.51
N LEU A 165 -12.75 -1.45 6.46
CA LEU A 165 -13.54 -2.18 7.46
C LEU A 165 -13.10 -3.64 7.58
N GLY A 166 -12.88 -4.31 6.46
CA GLY A 166 -12.38 -5.69 6.44
C GLY A 166 -11.05 -5.84 7.16
N ALA A 167 -10.10 -4.94 6.86
CA ALA A 167 -8.81 -4.92 7.52
C ALA A 167 -8.91 -4.60 9.02
N VAL A 168 -9.69 -3.58 9.40
CA VAL A 168 -9.84 -3.12 10.80
C VAL A 168 -10.55 -4.18 11.66
N VAL A 169 -11.64 -4.78 11.18
CA VAL A 169 -12.34 -5.85 11.92
C VAL A 169 -11.43 -7.07 12.09
N THR A 170 -10.72 -7.46 11.04
CA THR A 170 -9.74 -8.55 11.13
C THR A 170 -8.60 -8.20 12.09
N TRP A 171 -8.10 -6.96 12.06
CA TRP A 171 -7.08 -6.49 13.00
C TRP A 171 -7.58 -6.55 14.45
N PHE A 172 -8.79 -6.11 14.72
CA PHE A 172 -9.36 -6.17 16.06
C PHE A 172 -9.42 -7.61 16.58
N LEU A 173 -9.89 -8.57 15.76
CA LEU A 173 -9.92 -9.97 16.13
C LEU A 173 -8.51 -10.55 16.33
N ASN A 174 -7.54 -10.12 15.51
CA ASN A 174 -6.17 -10.60 15.56
C ASN A 174 -5.37 -9.97 16.71
N ALA A 175 -5.32 -8.63 16.78
CA ALA A 175 -4.45 -7.92 17.71
C ALA A 175 -5.08 -7.75 19.10
N SER A 176 -6.40 -7.46 19.17
CA SER A 176 -7.07 -7.22 20.45
C SER A 176 -7.57 -8.49 21.12
N LEU A 177 -8.05 -9.48 20.35
CA LEU A 177 -8.54 -10.76 20.88
C LEU A 177 -7.49 -11.89 20.78
N GLY A 178 -6.34 -11.64 20.18
CA GLY A 178 -5.23 -12.61 20.10
C GLY A 178 -5.49 -13.78 19.14
N TRP A 179 -6.43 -13.68 18.22
CA TRP A 179 -6.72 -14.76 17.28
C TRP A 179 -5.62 -14.86 16.22
N HIS A 180 -5.31 -16.08 15.79
CA HIS A 180 -4.43 -16.25 14.65
C HIS A 180 -5.03 -15.58 13.40
N LEU A 181 -4.20 -14.83 12.63
CA LEU A 181 -4.66 -13.97 11.54
C LEU A 181 -5.58 -14.67 10.54
N VAL A 182 -5.25 -15.88 10.12
CA VAL A 182 -6.08 -16.65 9.16
C VAL A 182 -7.47 -16.94 9.74
N LEU A 183 -7.54 -17.27 11.04
CA LEU A 183 -8.81 -17.51 11.74
C LEU A 183 -9.58 -16.19 11.97
N ALA A 184 -8.91 -15.08 12.16
CA ALA A 184 -9.51 -13.76 12.30
C ALA A 184 -10.05 -13.21 10.97
N ALA A 185 -9.38 -13.51 9.84
CA ALA A 185 -9.78 -13.05 8.51
C ALA A 185 -11.14 -13.60 8.08
N ILE A 186 -11.45 -14.86 8.38
CA ILE A 186 -12.72 -15.49 7.98
C ILE A 186 -13.93 -14.72 8.56
N PRO A 187 -14.10 -14.59 9.89
CA PRO A 187 -15.21 -13.82 10.43
C PRO A 187 -15.11 -12.34 10.08
N GLY A 188 -13.91 -11.76 9.99
CA GLY A 188 -13.73 -10.37 9.54
C GLY A 188 -14.36 -10.11 8.18
N VAL A 189 -14.05 -10.95 7.20
CA VAL A 189 -14.63 -10.86 5.85
C VAL A 189 -16.13 -11.14 5.87
N LEU A 190 -16.61 -12.15 6.63
CA LEU A 190 -18.03 -12.48 6.72
C LEU A 190 -18.86 -11.34 7.34
N ILE A 191 -18.36 -10.69 8.38
CA ILE A 191 -19.02 -9.53 9.02
C ILE A 191 -19.21 -8.41 7.98
N ILE A 192 -18.18 -8.12 7.18
CA ILE A 192 -18.28 -7.06 6.18
C ILE A 192 -19.12 -7.48 4.97
N ALA A 193 -19.11 -8.74 4.60
CA ALA A 193 -20.03 -9.26 3.59
C ALA A 193 -21.50 -9.07 4.02
N LEU A 194 -21.83 -9.40 5.28
CA LEU A 194 -23.16 -9.16 5.86
C LEU A 194 -23.46 -7.64 5.99
N PHE A 195 -22.49 -6.83 6.34
CA PHE A 195 -22.62 -5.37 6.38
C PHE A 195 -22.94 -4.80 4.98
N GLY A 196 -22.33 -5.34 3.92
CA GLY A 196 -22.71 -5.01 2.53
C GLY A 196 -24.16 -5.35 2.23
N GLY A 197 -24.63 -6.54 2.66
CA GLY A 197 -26.04 -6.91 2.56
C GLY A 197 -26.96 -5.98 3.38
N ALA A 198 -26.52 -5.57 4.55
CA ALA A 198 -27.22 -4.60 5.38
C ALA A 198 -27.33 -3.22 4.71
N GLN A 199 -26.23 -2.73 4.10
CA GLN A 199 -26.25 -1.50 3.30
C GLN A 199 -27.25 -1.58 2.16
N GLU A 200 -27.29 -2.72 1.43
CA GLU A 200 -28.27 -2.95 0.38
C GLU A 200 -29.69 -2.84 0.92
N ARG A 201 -30.00 -3.57 2.00
CA ARG A 201 -31.36 -3.67 2.54
C ARG A 201 -31.87 -2.33 3.10
N TRP A 202 -31.02 -1.57 3.80
CA TRP A 202 -31.47 -0.41 4.58
C TRP A 202 -31.12 0.93 3.94
N LEU A 203 -30.15 0.98 3.03
CA LEU A 203 -29.74 2.22 2.38
C LEU A 203 -30.05 2.20 0.86
N TRP A 204 -29.46 1.27 0.12
CA TRP A 204 -29.50 1.33 -1.34
C TRP A 204 -30.86 0.92 -1.93
N ARG A 205 -31.46 -0.15 -1.41
CA ARG A 205 -32.77 -0.62 -1.86
C ARG A 205 -33.88 0.44 -1.64
N PRO A 206 -34.02 1.09 -0.45
CA PRO A 206 -34.99 2.17 -0.27
C PRO A 206 -34.78 3.35 -1.24
N LEU A 207 -33.54 3.74 -1.52
CA LEU A 207 -33.24 4.81 -2.47
C LEU A 207 -33.64 4.43 -3.90
N ARG A 208 -33.34 3.20 -4.33
CA ARG A 208 -33.76 2.72 -5.65
C ARG A 208 -35.27 2.62 -5.77
N THR A 209 -35.98 2.15 -4.74
CA THR A 209 -37.45 2.06 -4.76
C THR A 209 -38.11 3.44 -4.83
N ARG A 210 -37.49 4.46 -4.27
CA ARG A 210 -37.91 5.86 -4.36
C ARG A 210 -37.52 6.50 -5.71
N ARG A 211 -36.92 5.74 -6.63
CA ARG A 211 -36.43 6.24 -7.94
C ARG A 211 -35.46 7.42 -7.78
N THR A 212 -34.63 7.40 -6.74
CA THR A 212 -33.58 8.40 -6.55
C THR A 212 -32.62 8.35 -7.74
N GLY A 213 -32.38 9.52 -8.36
CA GLY A 213 -31.51 9.60 -9.54
C GLY A 213 -30.06 9.20 -9.24
N ASN A 214 -29.33 8.74 -10.27
CA ASN A 214 -27.96 8.22 -10.12
C ASN A 214 -27.01 9.24 -9.49
N ILE A 215 -27.12 10.53 -9.83
CA ILE A 215 -26.28 11.59 -9.24
C ILE A 215 -26.48 11.67 -7.72
N ALA A 216 -27.74 11.65 -7.27
CA ALA A 216 -28.03 11.69 -5.83
C ALA A 216 -27.53 10.43 -5.12
N MET A 217 -27.59 9.25 -5.75
CA MET A 217 -27.02 8.01 -5.19
C MET A 217 -25.49 8.08 -5.10
N ILE A 218 -24.81 8.70 -6.06
CA ILE A 218 -23.35 8.93 -6.00
C ILE A 218 -23.03 9.86 -4.82
N VAL A 219 -23.78 10.96 -4.62
CA VAL A 219 -23.59 11.86 -3.48
C VAL A 219 -23.77 11.14 -2.16
N VAL A 220 -24.79 10.26 -2.05
CA VAL A 220 -24.98 9.41 -0.86
C VAL A 220 -23.78 8.46 -0.65
N ALA A 221 -23.23 7.86 -1.72
CA ALA A 221 -22.07 6.99 -1.65
C ALA A 221 -20.83 7.75 -1.15
N ILE A 222 -20.59 8.95 -1.62
CA ILE A 222 -19.49 9.82 -1.17
C ILE A 222 -19.70 10.20 0.31
N GLY A 223 -20.92 10.61 0.69
CA GLY A 223 -21.24 10.93 2.08
C GLY A 223 -21.04 9.75 3.02
N LEU A 224 -21.46 8.54 2.59
CA LEU A 224 -21.22 7.31 3.34
C LEU A 224 -19.72 6.99 3.46
N SER A 225 -18.95 7.16 2.38
CA SER A 225 -17.49 6.99 2.41
C SER A 225 -16.85 7.89 3.47
N LEU A 226 -17.17 9.18 3.46
CA LEU A 226 -16.63 10.14 4.44
C LEU A 226 -17.05 9.77 5.86
N LEU A 227 -18.33 9.41 6.07
CA LEU A 227 -18.84 9.01 7.38
C LEU A 227 -18.10 7.78 7.93
N LEU A 228 -17.92 6.75 7.12
CA LEU A 228 -17.18 5.55 7.52
C LEU A 228 -15.71 5.86 7.75
N ARG A 229 -15.07 6.61 6.87
CA ARG A 229 -13.66 6.97 6.98
C ARG A 229 -13.34 7.72 8.27
N TYR A 230 -14.06 8.79 8.55
CA TYR A 230 -13.84 9.55 9.79
C TYR A 230 -14.34 8.79 11.02
N GLY A 231 -15.31 7.87 10.85
CA GLY A 231 -15.71 6.94 11.88
C GLY A 231 -14.59 6.03 12.39
N PHE A 232 -13.62 5.67 11.51
CA PHE A 232 -12.45 4.87 11.91
C PHE A 232 -11.55 5.57 12.91
N ILE A 233 -11.50 6.90 12.92
CA ILE A 233 -10.71 7.66 13.89
C ILE A 233 -11.27 7.52 15.31
N LEU A 234 -12.57 7.20 15.43
CA LEU A 234 -13.26 7.05 16.70
C LEU A 234 -13.10 5.64 17.32
N VAL A 235 -12.51 4.68 16.57
CA VAL A 235 -12.26 3.34 17.12
C VAL A 235 -11.04 3.33 18.06
N PRO A 236 -10.88 2.30 18.92
CA PRO A 236 -9.88 2.28 20.00
C PRO A 236 -8.42 2.51 19.60
N TYR A 237 -8.04 2.25 18.35
CA TYR A 237 -6.68 2.51 17.87
C TYR A 237 -6.44 3.99 17.46
N GLY A 238 -7.44 4.86 17.57
CA GLY A 238 -7.29 6.31 17.38
C GLY A 238 -6.82 6.74 15.99
N GLY A 239 -7.07 5.94 14.96
CA GLY A 239 -6.63 6.21 13.59
C GLY A 239 -5.14 6.01 13.33
N GLN A 240 -4.37 5.52 14.31
CA GLN A 240 -2.95 5.22 14.13
C GLN A 240 -2.76 3.97 13.26
N PRO A 241 -1.72 3.93 12.40
CA PRO A 241 -1.38 2.74 11.64
C PRO A 241 -1.10 1.54 12.55
N GLN A 242 -1.68 0.38 12.25
CA GLN A 242 -1.61 -0.83 13.07
C GLN A 242 -1.17 -2.04 12.24
N PRO A 243 -0.08 -2.73 12.59
CA PRO A 243 0.28 -3.99 11.95
C PRO A 243 -0.59 -5.14 12.48
N TYR A 244 -0.76 -6.19 11.69
CA TYR A 244 -1.19 -7.47 12.21
C TYR A 244 -0.08 -8.10 13.06
N GLN A 245 -0.45 -8.93 14.06
CA GLN A 245 0.54 -9.58 14.94
C GLN A 245 1.42 -10.61 14.21
N GLN A 246 0.84 -11.30 13.21
CA GLN A 246 1.57 -12.30 12.44
C GLN A 246 1.85 -11.76 11.03
N TYR A 247 2.96 -12.24 10.46
CA TYR A 247 3.37 -11.95 9.07
C TYR A 247 3.75 -10.49 8.78
N ALA A 248 3.87 -9.62 9.79
CA ALA A 248 4.32 -8.24 9.60
C ALA A 248 5.75 -8.21 9.05
N VAL A 249 6.64 -8.97 9.67
CA VAL A 249 8.03 -9.12 9.24
C VAL A 249 8.30 -10.59 8.88
N GLN A 250 8.87 -10.82 7.71
CA GLN A 250 9.28 -12.14 7.24
C GLN A 250 10.63 -12.04 6.51
N SER A 251 11.45 -13.07 6.68
CA SER A 251 12.65 -13.24 5.86
C SER A 251 12.28 -13.52 4.40
N THR A 252 13.11 -13.07 3.50
CA THR A 252 13.03 -13.44 2.07
C THR A 252 13.49 -14.87 1.87
N VAL A 253 12.91 -15.54 0.88
CA VAL A 253 13.31 -16.87 0.41
C VAL A 253 13.73 -16.73 -1.04
N GLU A 254 14.85 -17.31 -1.38
CA GLU A 254 15.31 -17.35 -2.77
C GLU A 254 14.54 -18.40 -3.55
N ILE A 255 13.80 -17.99 -4.58
CA ILE A 255 13.08 -18.85 -5.48
C ILE A 255 13.48 -18.49 -6.93
N LEU A 256 14.09 -19.42 -7.62
CA LEU A 256 14.60 -19.22 -9.00
C LEU A 256 15.55 -18.01 -9.15
N GLY A 257 16.34 -17.71 -8.09
CA GLY A 257 17.23 -16.55 -8.09
C GLY A 257 16.55 -15.21 -7.76
N LEU A 258 15.26 -15.22 -7.35
CA LEU A 258 14.54 -14.05 -6.92
C LEU A 258 14.36 -14.07 -5.39
N SER A 259 14.62 -12.95 -4.74
CA SER A 259 14.38 -12.76 -3.30
C SER A 259 12.91 -12.40 -3.06
N VAL A 260 12.09 -13.39 -2.69
CA VAL A 260 10.64 -13.21 -2.53
C VAL A 260 10.22 -13.42 -1.10
N VAL A 261 9.36 -12.54 -0.58
CA VAL A 261 8.73 -12.72 0.73
C VAL A 261 7.58 -13.73 0.61
N PRO A 262 7.56 -14.83 1.39
CA PRO A 262 6.57 -15.90 1.26
C PRO A 262 5.12 -15.44 1.32
N LYS A 263 4.80 -14.43 2.16
CA LYS A 263 3.45 -13.88 2.26
C LYS A 263 2.89 -13.36 0.92
N ASN A 264 3.77 -12.84 0.04
CA ASN A 264 3.35 -12.32 -1.27
C ASN A 264 2.81 -13.44 -2.15
N LEU A 265 3.49 -14.60 -2.15
CA LEU A 265 3.05 -15.77 -2.92
C LEU A 265 1.74 -16.36 -2.37
N VAL A 266 1.57 -16.36 -1.04
CA VAL A 266 0.32 -16.81 -0.40
C VAL A 266 -0.83 -15.90 -0.78
N ILE A 267 -0.64 -14.57 -0.76
CA ILE A 267 -1.67 -13.60 -1.20
C ILE A 267 -2.05 -13.83 -2.66
N ILE A 268 -1.05 -13.95 -3.56
CA ILE A 268 -1.30 -14.19 -4.99
C ILE A 268 -2.07 -15.51 -5.17
N GLY A 269 -1.59 -16.60 -4.58
CA GLY A 269 -2.22 -17.92 -4.69
C GLY A 269 -3.65 -17.94 -4.17
N ALA A 270 -3.88 -17.39 -2.98
CA ALA A 270 -5.21 -17.28 -2.39
C ALA A 270 -6.15 -16.42 -3.26
N ALA A 271 -5.69 -15.27 -3.74
CA ALA A 271 -6.49 -14.42 -4.61
C ALA A 271 -6.85 -15.11 -5.94
N VAL A 272 -5.90 -15.80 -6.58
CA VAL A 272 -6.14 -16.55 -7.82
C VAL A 272 -7.17 -17.66 -7.59
N VAL A 273 -7.09 -18.41 -6.49
CA VAL A 273 -8.07 -19.45 -6.15
C VAL A 273 -9.46 -18.84 -5.97
N ILE A 274 -9.57 -17.74 -5.23
CA ILE A 274 -10.85 -17.07 -4.96
C ILE A 274 -11.43 -16.47 -6.23
N LEU A 275 -10.62 -15.74 -7.02
CA LEU A 275 -11.05 -15.15 -8.29
C LEU A 275 -11.49 -16.23 -9.29
N THR A 276 -10.78 -17.36 -9.34
CA THR A 276 -11.18 -18.52 -10.14
C THR A 276 -12.51 -19.08 -9.65
N GLY A 277 -12.70 -19.23 -8.34
CA GLY A 277 -13.97 -19.65 -7.73
C GLY A 277 -15.13 -18.72 -8.10
N ILE A 278 -14.92 -17.40 -8.01
CA ILE A 278 -15.92 -16.40 -8.44
C ILE A 278 -16.21 -16.51 -9.94
N GLY A 279 -15.16 -16.65 -10.77
CA GLY A 279 -15.33 -16.86 -12.22
C GLY A 279 -16.15 -18.11 -12.54
N LEU A 280 -15.85 -19.24 -11.89
CA LEU A 280 -16.61 -20.48 -12.03
C LEU A 280 -18.05 -20.33 -11.51
N MET A 281 -18.25 -19.65 -10.38
CA MET A 281 -19.57 -19.34 -9.85
C MET A 281 -20.39 -18.53 -10.86
N LEU A 282 -19.81 -17.49 -11.43
CA LEU A 282 -20.47 -16.68 -12.46
C LEU A 282 -20.81 -17.47 -13.72
N LEU A 283 -19.93 -18.38 -14.17
CA LEU A 283 -20.13 -19.14 -15.41
C LEU A 283 -21.06 -20.36 -15.25
N ARG A 284 -21.01 -21.04 -14.11
CA ARG A 284 -21.60 -22.40 -13.94
C ARG A 284 -22.78 -22.45 -12.99
N THR A 285 -23.09 -21.41 -12.20
CA THR A 285 -24.19 -21.45 -11.22
C THR A 285 -25.42 -20.68 -11.68
N GLN A 286 -26.59 -21.05 -11.11
CA GLN A 286 -27.86 -20.34 -11.33
C GLN A 286 -27.77 -18.88 -10.86
N LEU A 287 -27.07 -18.61 -9.73
CA LEU A 287 -26.85 -17.26 -9.23
C LEU A 287 -26.05 -16.43 -10.24
N GLY A 288 -24.95 -16.97 -10.77
CA GLY A 288 -24.14 -16.28 -11.79
C GLY A 288 -24.95 -16.01 -13.07
N THR A 289 -25.80 -16.94 -13.50
CA THR A 289 -26.68 -16.72 -14.66
C THR A 289 -27.72 -15.64 -14.37
N ALA A 290 -28.31 -15.62 -13.16
CA ALA A 290 -29.26 -14.60 -12.74
C ALA A 290 -28.58 -13.21 -12.63
N MET A 291 -27.35 -13.13 -12.10
CA MET A 291 -26.58 -11.86 -12.06
C MET A 291 -26.35 -11.29 -13.47
N ARG A 292 -25.95 -12.13 -14.42
CA ARG A 292 -25.74 -11.72 -15.81
C ARG A 292 -27.05 -11.26 -16.48
N ALA A 293 -28.15 -12.00 -16.26
CA ALA A 293 -29.45 -11.64 -16.79
C ALA A 293 -29.93 -10.28 -16.24
N VAL A 294 -29.76 -10.05 -14.94
CA VAL A 294 -30.12 -8.75 -14.32
C VAL A 294 -29.20 -7.63 -14.81
N ALA A 295 -27.91 -7.89 -15.00
CA ALA A 295 -26.95 -6.92 -15.52
C ALA A 295 -27.23 -6.57 -17.00
N ASP A 296 -27.71 -7.53 -17.80
CA ASP A 296 -28.05 -7.28 -19.20
C ASP A 296 -29.38 -6.50 -19.32
N ASN A 297 -30.44 -6.92 -18.61
CA ASN A 297 -31.75 -6.23 -18.60
C ASN A 297 -32.58 -6.62 -17.37
N VAL A 298 -32.74 -5.67 -16.46
CA VAL A 298 -33.46 -5.84 -15.19
C VAL A 298 -34.92 -6.21 -15.40
N ASP A 299 -35.61 -5.55 -16.36
CA ASP A 299 -37.05 -5.75 -16.58
C ASP A 299 -37.32 -7.10 -17.27
N LEU A 300 -36.48 -7.48 -18.21
CA LEU A 300 -36.56 -8.78 -18.85
C LEU A 300 -36.26 -9.93 -17.86
N ALA A 301 -35.27 -9.76 -16.99
CA ALA A 301 -34.95 -10.70 -15.95
C ALA A 301 -36.15 -10.90 -14.98
N ARG A 302 -36.79 -9.78 -14.60
CA ARG A 302 -37.97 -9.81 -13.72
C ARG A 302 -39.17 -10.53 -14.39
N SER A 303 -39.45 -10.23 -15.66
CA SER A 303 -40.54 -10.88 -16.41
C SER A 303 -40.27 -12.38 -16.65
N SER A 304 -39.01 -12.78 -16.64
CA SER A 304 -38.60 -14.19 -16.70
C SER A 304 -38.64 -14.93 -15.33
N GLY A 305 -39.18 -14.28 -14.28
CA GLY A 305 -39.33 -14.84 -12.95
C GLY A 305 -38.10 -14.78 -12.05
N ILE A 306 -37.05 -14.03 -12.43
CA ILE A 306 -35.87 -13.85 -11.58
C ILE A 306 -36.18 -12.83 -10.46
N ASP A 307 -35.95 -13.21 -9.20
CA ASP A 307 -36.04 -12.30 -8.06
C ASP A 307 -34.84 -11.35 -8.04
N VAL A 308 -34.99 -10.20 -8.71
CA VAL A 308 -33.96 -9.17 -8.82
C VAL A 308 -33.45 -8.70 -7.46
N ASN A 309 -34.32 -8.61 -6.44
CA ASN A 309 -33.90 -8.15 -5.11
C ASN A 309 -32.97 -9.14 -4.42
N ARG A 310 -33.20 -10.46 -4.60
CA ARG A 310 -32.28 -11.49 -4.09
C ARG A 310 -30.94 -11.48 -4.83
N VAL A 311 -30.98 -11.28 -6.14
CA VAL A 311 -29.76 -11.19 -6.95
C VAL A 311 -28.93 -10.00 -6.52
N VAL A 312 -29.54 -8.81 -6.39
CA VAL A 312 -28.84 -7.60 -5.92
C VAL A 312 -28.27 -7.78 -4.51
N MET A 313 -29.07 -8.38 -3.59
CA MET A 313 -28.61 -8.67 -2.23
C MET A 313 -27.38 -9.59 -2.23
N ALA A 314 -27.42 -10.68 -2.99
CA ALA A 314 -26.29 -11.61 -3.10
C ALA A 314 -25.04 -10.93 -3.71
N THR A 315 -25.25 -10.05 -4.69
CA THR A 315 -24.19 -9.25 -5.32
C THR A 315 -23.52 -8.31 -4.30
N TRP A 316 -24.28 -7.64 -3.43
CA TRP A 316 -23.74 -6.79 -2.39
C TRP A 316 -22.95 -7.57 -1.34
N ILE A 317 -23.46 -8.73 -0.91
CA ILE A 317 -22.77 -9.59 0.05
C ILE A 317 -21.43 -10.08 -0.53
N LEU A 318 -21.44 -10.57 -1.77
CA LEU A 318 -20.23 -11.04 -2.44
C LEU A 318 -19.25 -9.89 -2.70
N GLY A 319 -19.74 -8.76 -3.23
CA GLY A 319 -18.90 -7.61 -3.54
C GLY A 319 -18.24 -7.00 -2.30
N ALA A 320 -18.99 -6.87 -1.21
CA ALA A 320 -18.46 -6.38 0.07
C ALA A 320 -17.46 -7.37 0.68
N GLY A 321 -17.73 -8.69 0.58
CA GLY A 321 -16.80 -9.73 1.02
C GLY A 321 -15.48 -9.71 0.26
N LEU A 322 -15.53 -9.54 -1.07
CA LEU A 322 -14.33 -9.42 -1.90
C LEU A 322 -13.54 -8.14 -1.60
N ALA A 323 -14.23 -7.01 -1.37
CA ALA A 323 -13.58 -5.76 -0.93
C ALA A 323 -12.88 -5.96 0.42
N ALA A 324 -13.58 -6.53 1.41
CA ALA A 324 -13.03 -6.81 2.73
C ALA A 324 -11.78 -7.69 2.65
N LEU A 325 -11.83 -8.76 1.84
CA LEU A 325 -10.70 -9.65 1.65
C LEU A 325 -9.50 -8.95 0.99
N GLY A 326 -9.74 -8.11 -0.03
CA GLY A 326 -8.72 -7.25 -0.62
C GLY A 326 -8.09 -6.33 0.43
N GLY A 327 -8.90 -5.76 1.32
CA GLY A 327 -8.43 -4.94 2.45
C GLY A 327 -7.58 -5.73 3.45
N VAL A 328 -7.99 -6.96 3.80
CA VAL A 328 -7.20 -7.85 4.67
C VAL A 328 -5.85 -8.17 4.04
N PHE A 329 -5.81 -8.55 2.76
CA PHE A 329 -4.55 -8.85 2.07
C PHE A 329 -3.64 -7.62 1.96
N PHE A 330 -4.21 -6.45 1.75
CA PHE A 330 -3.43 -5.22 1.76
C PHE A 330 -2.85 -4.93 3.15
N GLY A 331 -3.65 -5.07 4.21
CA GLY A 331 -3.18 -4.91 5.58
C GLY A 331 -2.08 -5.90 5.99
N VAL A 332 -2.07 -7.13 5.44
CA VAL A 332 -0.96 -8.10 5.59
C VAL A 332 0.28 -7.67 4.82
N SER A 333 0.08 -7.08 3.65
CA SER A 333 1.17 -6.62 2.78
C SER A 333 1.88 -5.40 3.34
N GLU A 334 1.09 -4.43 3.80
CA GLU A 334 1.54 -3.12 4.25
C GLU A 334 1.20 -2.93 5.75
N ILE A 335 0.26 -2.05 6.04
CA ILE A 335 -0.21 -1.76 7.40
C ILE A 335 -1.69 -1.39 7.35
N VAL A 336 -2.42 -1.65 8.43
CA VAL A 336 -3.82 -1.25 8.54
C VAL A 336 -3.89 0.22 8.98
N GLU A 337 -4.38 1.08 8.10
CA GLU A 337 -4.59 2.50 8.37
C GLU A 337 -5.98 2.96 7.91
N TRP A 338 -6.48 4.03 8.50
CA TRP A 338 -7.85 4.51 8.27
C TRP A 338 -8.09 5.04 6.84
N GLU A 339 -7.04 5.47 6.14
CA GLU A 339 -7.13 5.97 4.77
C GLU A 339 -6.85 4.90 3.69
N MET A 340 -6.45 3.70 4.09
CA MET A 340 -5.97 2.68 3.14
C MET A 340 -6.98 2.38 2.02
N GLY A 341 -8.26 2.26 2.37
CA GLY A 341 -9.30 1.95 1.40
C GLY A 341 -9.53 3.05 0.39
N PHE A 342 -9.42 4.32 0.77
CA PHE A 342 -9.53 5.44 -0.15
C PHE A 342 -8.35 5.49 -1.13
N LYS A 343 -7.13 5.29 -0.62
CA LYS A 343 -5.93 5.23 -1.47
C LYS A 343 -6.04 4.08 -2.47
N LEU A 344 -6.50 2.91 -2.02
CA LEU A 344 -6.70 1.75 -2.88
C LEU A 344 -7.88 1.91 -3.85
N LEU A 345 -8.93 2.64 -3.47
CA LEU A 345 -10.11 2.82 -4.31
C LEU A 345 -9.76 3.44 -5.66
N LEU A 346 -8.79 4.36 -5.71
CA LEU A 346 -8.31 4.97 -6.96
C LEU A 346 -7.69 3.91 -7.89
N LEU A 347 -6.90 2.99 -7.32
CA LEU A 347 -6.30 1.87 -8.07
C LEU A 347 -7.37 0.88 -8.53
N VAL A 348 -8.35 0.59 -7.66
CA VAL A 348 -9.49 -0.29 -7.97
C VAL A 348 -10.32 0.30 -9.10
N PHE A 349 -10.65 1.60 -9.06
CA PHE A 349 -11.36 2.26 -10.17
C PHE A 349 -10.55 2.21 -11.47
N SER A 350 -9.24 2.45 -11.39
CA SER A 350 -8.37 2.33 -12.56
C SER A 350 -8.42 0.93 -13.16
N GLY A 351 -8.39 -0.11 -12.32
CA GLY A 351 -8.52 -1.51 -12.74
C GLY A 351 -9.90 -1.82 -13.36
N VAL A 352 -10.98 -1.36 -12.73
CA VAL A 352 -12.33 -1.58 -13.23
C VAL A 352 -12.59 -0.87 -14.56
N VAL A 353 -12.15 0.39 -14.68
CA VAL A 353 -12.30 1.17 -15.93
C VAL A 353 -11.45 0.59 -17.04
N LEU A 354 -10.18 0.26 -16.75
CA LEU A 354 -9.28 -0.37 -17.70
C LEU A 354 -9.83 -1.72 -18.17
N GLY A 355 -10.36 -2.53 -17.26
CA GLY A 355 -10.94 -3.83 -17.58
C GLY A 355 -12.27 -3.75 -18.33
N GLY A 356 -13.08 -2.75 -18.01
CA GLY A 356 -14.44 -2.52 -18.50
C GLY A 356 -15.48 -2.59 -17.39
N LEU A 357 -16.10 -1.45 -17.09
CA LEU A 357 -17.14 -1.30 -16.06
C LEU A 357 -18.26 -2.35 -16.23
N GLY A 358 -18.66 -2.99 -15.13
CA GLY A 358 -19.73 -3.99 -15.11
C GLY A 358 -19.34 -5.38 -15.63
N THR A 359 -18.08 -5.59 -16.00
CA THR A 359 -17.58 -6.91 -16.42
C THR A 359 -16.62 -7.46 -15.36
N ALA A 360 -17.00 -8.57 -14.70
CA ALA A 360 -16.19 -9.18 -13.64
C ALA A 360 -14.82 -9.67 -14.17
N PHE A 361 -14.80 -10.34 -15.33
CA PHE A 361 -13.56 -10.81 -15.96
C PHE A 361 -12.67 -9.66 -16.44
N GLY A 362 -13.28 -8.56 -16.93
CA GLY A 362 -12.57 -7.34 -17.24
C GLY A 362 -11.91 -6.74 -16.00
N ALA A 363 -12.65 -6.61 -14.92
CA ALA A 363 -12.13 -6.10 -13.64
C ALA A 363 -10.97 -6.96 -13.08
N MET A 364 -11.04 -8.30 -13.21
CA MET A 364 -9.92 -9.18 -12.87
C MET A 364 -8.66 -8.83 -13.67
N LEU A 365 -8.79 -8.80 -15.00
CA LEU A 365 -7.67 -8.51 -15.90
C LEU A 365 -7.12 -7.10 -15.66
N GLY A 366 -8.02 -6.11 -15.58
CA GLY A 366 -7.63 -4.72 -15.34
C GLY A 366 -6.91 -4.52 -14.02
N GLY A 367 -7.35 -5.21 -12.95
CA GLY A 367 -6.69 -5.19 -11.64
C GLY A 367 -5.24 -5.69 -11.71
N PHE A 368 -5.01 -6.84 -12.35
CA PHE A 368 -3.66 -7.37 -12.54
C PHE A 368 -2.78 -6.46 -13.41
N ILE A 369 -3.33 -5.91 -14.49
CA ILE A 369 -2.58 -4.98 -15.36
C ILE A 369 -2.19 -3.73 -14.57
N ILE A 370 -3.11 -3.12 -13.81
CA ILE A 370 -2.80 -1.93 -13.01
C ILE A 370 -1.73 -2.24 -11.96
N GLY A 371 -1.84 -3.38 -11.25
CA GLY A 371 -0.84 -3.78 -10.27
C GLY A 371 0.56 -3.93 -10.87
N LEU A 372 0.66 -4.59 -12.04
CA LEU A 372 1.93 -4.72 -12.77
C LEU A 372 2.45 -3.37 -13.26
N MET A 373 1.60 -2.53 -13.85
CA MET A 373 2.00 -1.21 -14.33
C MET A 373 2.53 -0.32 -13.20
N VAL A 374 1.87 -0.33 -12.05
CA VAL A 374 2.25 0.46 -10.88
C VAL A 374 3.61 0.03 -10.34
N GLU A 375 3.84 -1.28 -10.15
CA GLU A 375 5.12 -1.75 -9.61
C GLU A 375 6.27 -1.64 -10.63
N LEU A 376 6.05 -2.02 -11.89
CA LEU A 376 7.07 -1.91 -12.93
C LEU A 376 7.43 -0.46 -13.27
N SER A 377 6.53 0.50 -13.04
CA SER A 377 6.84 1.92 -13.26
C SER A 377 7.98 2.43 -12.39
N THR A 378 8.24 1.79 -11.25
CA THR A 378 9.34 2.15 -10.34
C THR A 378 10.74 1.85 -10.90
N LEU A 379 10.84 1.15 -12.04
CA LEU A 379 12.10 1.03 -12.77
C LEU A 379 12.54 2.35 -13.39
N VAL A 380 11.60 3.26 -13.67
CA VAL A 380 11.83 4.51 -14.41
C VAL A 380 11.43 5.73 -13.59
N LEU A 381 10.42 5.59 -12.73
CA LEU A 381 9.83 6.68 -11.96
C LEU A 381 10.08 6.48 -10.45
N PRO A 382 10.26 7.57 -9.68
CA PRO A 382 10.29 7.50 -8.23
C PRO A 382 9.02 6.85 -7.66
N VAL A 383 9.16 6.16 -6.51
CA VAL A 383 8.08 5.38 -5.88
C VAL A 383 6.85 6.22 -5.54
N GLU A 384 7.03 7.49 -5.27
CA GLU A 384 5.98 8.47 -4.96
C GLU A 384 4.98 8.64 -6.12
N PHE A 385 5.41 8.36 -7.36
CA PHE A 385 4.57 8.47 -8.56
C PHE A 385 3.76 7.22 -8.89
N LYS A 386 3.85 6.15 -8.10
CA LYS A 386 3.09 4.90 -8.33
C LYS A 386 1.60 5.13 -8.59
N ASN A 387 0.95 5.94 -7.77
CA ASN A 387 -0.48 6.22 -7.90
C ASN A 387 -0.80 7.07 -9.15
N VAL A 388 0.12 7.95 -9.55
CA VAL A 388 -0.03 8.77 -10.75
C VAL A 388 -0.08 7.90 -12.01
N VAL A 389 0.72 6.84 -12.06
CA VAL A 389 0.72 5.89 -13.20
C VAL A 389 -0.64 5.22 -13.37
N ALA A 390 -1.25 4.76 -12.28
CA ALA A 390 -2.58 4.15 -12.32
C ALA A 390 -3.66 5.14 -12.79
N LEU A 391 -3.62 6.38 -12.28
CA LEU A 391 -4.56 7.42 -12.71
C LEU A 391 -4.32 7.85 -14.16
N ALA A 392 -3.08 7.93 -14.60
CA ALA A 392 -2.75 8.20 -16.00
C ALA A 392 -3.29 7.09 -16.91
N ALA A 393 -3.13 5.82 -16.53
CA ALA A 393 -3.69 4.68 -17.26
C ALA A 393 -5.22 4.77 -17.36
N LEU A 394 -5.90 5.18 -16.27
CA LEU A 394 -7.35 5.40 -16.25
C LEU A 394 -7.74 6.50 -17.25
N VAL A 395 -7.08 7.65 -17.18
CA VAL A 395 -7.38 8.79 -18.09
C VAL A 395 -7.15 8.41 -19.55
N VAL A 396 -6.02 7.78 -19.85
CA VAL A 396 -5.69 7.29 -21.21
C VAL A 396 -6.77 6.31 -21.70
N MET A 397 -7.19 5.36 -20.82
CA MET A 397 -8.24 4.42 -21.21
C MET A 397 -9.56 5.10 -21.51
N LEU A 398 -9.98 6.06 -20.68
CA LEU A 398 -11.23 6.81 -20.92
C LEU A 398 -11.19 7.63 -22.20
N LEU A 399 -10.02 8.18 -22.57
CA LEU A 399 -9.88 8.97 -23.81
C LEU A 399 -9.91 8.11 -25.07
N PHE A 400 -9.25 6.94 -25.04
CA PHE A 400 -9.09 6.11 -26.26
C PHE A 400 -10.10 4.96 -26.35
N ARG A 401 -10.48 4.37 -25.21
CA ARG A 401 -11.38 3.21 -25.16
C ARG A 401 -12.27 3.20 -23.92
N PRO A 402 -13.28 4.10 -23.85
CA PRO A 402 -14.09 4.32 -22.65
C PRO A 402 -14.86 3.07 -22.20
N GLN A 403 -15.09 2.08 -23.08
CA GLN A 403 -15.68 0.79 -22.72
C GLN A 403 -14.71 -0.16 -21.99
N GLY A 404 -13.40 0.15 -21.90
CA GLY A 404 -12.38 -0.72 -21.35
C GLY A 404 -11.99 -1.88 -22.28
N LEU A 405 -11.12 -2.81 -21.77
CA LEU A 405 -10.59 -3.92 -22.55
C LEU A 405 -11.66 -4.95 -22.94
N LEU A 406 -12.52 -5.34 -21.99
CA LEU A 406 -13.54 -6.37 -22.15
C LEU A 406 -14.98 -5.84 -22.02
N GLY A 407 -15.15 -4.51 -21.97
CA GLY A 407 -16.47 -3.88 -21.94
C GLY A 407 -17.21 -3.99 -23.27
N ARG A 408 -18.54 -4.01 -23.21
CA ARG A 408 -19.41 -4.01 -24.39
C ARG A 408 -19.63 -2.57 -24.87
N LYS A 409 -19.61 -2.34 -26.18
CA LYS A 409 -20.06 -1.05 -26.73
C LYS A 409 -21.54 -0.89 -26.44
N GLU A 410 -21.91 0.20 -25.76
CA GLU A 410 -23.31 0.60 -25.70
C GLU A 410 -23.79 0.83 -27.15
N ARG A 411 -24.83 0.11 -27.56
CA ARG A 411 -25.53 0.44 -28.79
C ARG A 411 -26.35 1.71 -28.48
N ILE A 412 -25.84 2.83 -28.91
CA ILE A 412 -26.65 4.06 -28.99
C ILE A 412 -27.72 3.75 -30.06
N GLY A 413 -28.92 3.42 -29.59
CA GLY A 413 -30.10 3.26 -30.41
C GLY A 413 -30.84 4.57 -30.54
#